data_f59b3cbff74504fe7e32f37b5a9528cf
#
_entry.id   f59b3cbff74504fe7e32f37b5a9528cf
#
_cell.length_a   1.000
_cell.length_b   1.000
_cell.length_c   1.000
_cell.angle_alpha   90.00
_cell.angle_beta   90.00
_cell.angle_gamma   90.00
#
_symmetry.space_group_name_H-M   'P 1'
#
loop_
_entity.id
_entity.type
_entity.pdbx_description
1 polymer ?
#
loop_
_entity_poly.entity_id
_entity_poly.type
_entity_poly.pdbx_seq_one_letter_code
_entity_poly.pdbx_strand_id
1 'polypeptide(L)'
;MIAAALAALLAVQQAPPAPITAIRAGTLIDGTGGAPVKNAVILVQGGRITAAGANVPVPTGATVIDLSGFTVLPGFIDAHVHLIGHIIGDGDWQHQRLVESSAQRALLGAAHAQQTLEAGFTTVRNVGADAFTDISLRNAINAGWVPGPRILGAGVSFGISGGHCDGSSGFEPDNPNSRGGFETGAADGVEAVREMVRYDVKHGADVIKICATGGVLSPTDSVGVQQYTEEEMRAVVEAARMMDRRVAAHAHGLEGIKAAVRAGVTSIEHGSILDAEAVRMMKEKGTWLVPTLLAGYTVDSLARAGRLPPAIAAKALAIAPRQHASFKLALDGGVRIALGTDAGVMRHGTNGREFGLMVKYGMTPMQAIVAGTSNGATLLGLESEIGTIAAGKRADLVAVRGDPIQNIALLERVDFVMKDGAVFKRDGQVVGRSAAGAP
;
A
#
# COMPACT_ATOMS: atom_id res chain seq x y z
N MET A 1 -33.67 39.32 48.45
CA MET A 1 -33.23 39.33 47.03
C MET A 1 -32.88 37.92 46.65
N ILE A 2 -33.79 37.25 45.98
CA ILE A 2 -33.67 35.81 45.59
C ILE A 2 -33.14 35.79 44.18
N ALA A 3 -31.89 35.28 43.99
CA ALA A 3 -31.30 35.10 42.69
C ALA A 3 -31.83 33.75 42.11
N ALA A 4 -32.68 33.84 41.10
CA ALA A 4 -33.10 32.69 40.34
C ALA A 4 -32.02 32.30 39.35
N ALA A 5 -31.39 31.16 39.58
CA ALA A 5 -30.45 30.56 38.62
C ALA A 5 -31.25 29.88 37.54
N LEU A 6 -31.27 30.41 36.31
CA LEU A 6 -31.78 29.77 35.11
C LEU A 6 -30.73 28.71 34.66
N ALA A 7 -30.99 27.45 34.95
CA ALA A 7 -30.25 26.33 34.31
C ALA A 7 -30.83 26.13 32.91
N ALA A 8 -30.15 26.65 31.89
CA ALA A 8 -30.46 26.32 30.51
C ALA A 8 -29.96 24.88 30.22
N LEU A 9 -30.87 23.93 30.17
CA LEU A 9 -30.63 22.61 29.60
C LEU A 9 -30.39 22.79 28.09
N LEU A 10 -29.15 22.73 27.66
CA LEU A 10 -28.78 22.53 26.26
C LEU A 10 -29.23 21.09 25.88
N ALA A 11 -30.41 20.97 25.31
CA ALA A 11 -30.80 19.76 24.60
C ALA A 11 -29.86 19.61 23.39
N VAL A 12 -28.87 18.72 23.51
CA VAL A 12 -28.10 18.27 22.35
C VAL A 12 -29.09 17.57 21.41
N GLN A 13 -29.52 18.30 20.40
CA GLN A 13 -30.31 17.74 19.31
C GLN A 13 -29.42 16.74 18.60
N GLN A 14 -29.65 15.44 18.84
CA GLN A 14 -28.96 14.40 18.07
C GLN A 14 -29.32 14.58 16.59
N ALA A 15 -28.31 14.73 15.75
CA ALA A 15 -28.50 14.75 14.32
C ALA A 15 -29.25 13.46 13.90
N PRO A 16 -30.19 13.54 12.94
CA PRO A 16 -30.88 12.35 12.46
C PRO A 16 -29.86 11.31 12.00
N PRO A 17 -30.13 10.01 12.23
CA PRO A 17 -29.23 8.96 11.83
C PRO A 17 -28.95 9.03 10.32
N ALA A 18 -27.68 8.79 9.94
CA ALA A 18 -27.30 8.78 8.53
C ALA A 18 -28.18 7.82 7.72
N PRO A 19 -28.52 8.14 6.47
CA PRO A 19 -29.34 7.28 5.62
C PRO A 19 -28.65 5.92 5.40
N ILE A 20 -29.50 4.88 5.30
CA ILE A 20 -29.00 3.52 5.03
C ILE A 20 -28.88 3.32 3.52
N THR A 21 -27.73 2.80 3.07
CA THR A 21 -27.55 2.30 1.71
C THR A 21 -27.52 0.78 1.75
N ALA A 22 -28.36 0.15 0.92
CA ALA A 22 -28.40 -1.30 0.73
C ALA A 22 -27.77 -1.68 -0.61
N ILE A 23 -26.71 -2.48 -0.60
CA ILE A 23 -26.04 -2.96 -1.81
C ILE A 23 -26.48 -4.40 -2.02
N ARG A 24 -27.11 -4.69 -3.17
CA ARG A 24 -27.48 -6.03 -3.60
C ARG A 24 -26.38 -6.62 -4.43
N ALA A 25 -25.71 -7.66 -3.95
CA ALA A 25 -24.61 -8.34 -4.63
C ALA A 25 -25.08 -9.67 -5.21
N GLY A 26 -24.77 -9.96 -6.47
CA GLY A 26 -25.01 -11.29 -7.06
C GLY A 26 -24.16 -12.35 -6.39
N THR A 27 -22.92 -12.01 -6.10
CA THR A 27 -21.98 -12.81 -5.30
C THR A 27 -21.21 -11.90 -4.35
N LEU A 28 -21.00 -12.35 -3.14
CA LEU A 28 -20.14 -11.69 -2.15
C LEU A 28 -18.94 -12.57 -1.83
N ILE A 29 -17.73 -12.03 -2.00
CA ILE A 29 -16.48 -12.57 -1.46
C ILE A 29 -16.09 -11.64 -0.32
N ASP A 30 -16.23 -12.09 0.91
CA ASP A 30 -16.11 -11.23 2.09
C ASP A 30 -14.68 -10.91 2.54
N GLY A 31 -13.67 -11.50 1.89
CA GLY A 31 -12.26 -11.32 2.20
C GLY A 31 -11.71 -12.25 3.31
N THR A 32 -12.53 -13.12 3.89
CA THR A 32 -12.09 -14.09 4.91
C THR A 32 -11.39 -15.32 4.34
N GLY A 33 -11.50 -15.54 3.03
CA GLY A 33 -11.05 -16.77 2.36
C GLY A 33 -12.08 -17.89 2.37
N GLY A 34 -13.28 -17.63 2.91
CA GLY A 34 -14.41 -18.54 2.91
C GLY A 34 -15.10 -18.68 1.55
N ALA A 35 -16.10 -19.55 1.47
CA ALA A 35 -16.89 -19.76 0.25
C ALA A 35 -17.68 -18.48 -0.11
N PRO A 36 -17.76 -18.10 -1.41
CA PRO A 36 -18.56 -16.98 -1.87
C PRO A 36 -20.05 -17.14 -1.53
N VAL A 37 -20.70 -16.06 -1.09
CA VAL A 37 -22.12 -16.02 -0.73
C VAL A 37 -22.92 -15.48 -1.92
N LYS A 38 -23.94 -16.23 -2.37
CA LYS A 38 -24.83 -15.80 -3.46
C LYS A 38 -25.97 -14.92 -2.97
N ASN A 39 -26.40 -13.97 -3.81
CA ASN A 39 -27.54 -13.08 -3.57
C ASN A 39 -27.47 -12.37 -2.21
N ALA A 40 -26.28 -11.83 -1.91
CA ALA A 40 -26.04 -11.16 -0.64
C ALA A 40 -26.55 -9.71 -0.64
N VAL A 41 -26.88 -9.22 0.55
CA VAL A 41 -27.14 -7.80 0.80
C VAL A 41 -26.10 -7.28 1.79
N ILE A 42 -25.57 -6.10 1.51
CA ILE A 42 -24.66 -5.37 2.40
C ILE A 42 -25.35 -4.07 2.78
N LEU A 43 -25.54 -3.83 4.07
CA LEU A 43 -26.09 -2.57 4.59
C LEU A 43 -24.96 -1.66 5.05
N VAL A 44 -25.02 -0.41 4.61
CA VAL A 44 -24.04 0.64 4.94
C VAL A 44 -24.75 1.81 5.57
N GLN A 45 -24.25 2.32 6.69
CA GLN A 45 -24.74 3.51 7.37
C GLN A 45 -23.57 4.30 7.97
N GLY A 46 -23.51 5.61 7.74
CA GLY A 46 -22.43 6.45 8.29
C GLY A 46 -21.01 6.00 7.88
N GLY A 47 -20.86 5.48 6.64
CA GLY A 47 -19.58 5.01 6.12
C GLY A 47 -19.14 3.62 6.63
N ARG A 48 -19.98 2.95 7.44
CA ARG A 48 -19.69 1.62 7.99
C ARG A 48 -20.70 0.57 7.55
N ILE A 49 -20.25 -0.66 7.47
CA ILE A 49 -21.10 -1.83 7.24
C ILE A 49 -21.84 -2.13 8.53
N THR A 50 -23.17 -2.24 8.46
CA THR A 50 -24.01 -2.61 9.61
C THR A 50 -24.44 -4.07 9.57
N ALA A 51 -24.57 -4.65 8.36
CA ALA A 51 -24.85 -6.06 8.17
C ALA A 51 -24.38 -6.50 6.77
N ALA A 52 -24.02 -7.78 6.60
CA ALA A 52 -23.74 -8.39 5.30
C ALA A 52 -24.08 -9.88 5.30
N GLY A 53 -24.68 -10.39 4.22
CA GLY A 53 -25.00 -11.81 4.07
C GLY A 53 -26.20 -12.08 3.16
N ALA A 54 -26.54 -13.37 2.96
CA ALA A 54 -27.62 -13.81 2.06
C ALA A 54 -29.03 -13.45 2.61
N ASN A 55 -29.22 -13.43 3.93
CA ASN A 55 -30.53 -13.28 4.56
C ASN A 55 -30.71 -11.91 5.22
N VAL A 56 -29.97 -10.89 4.79
CA VAL A 56 -30.07 -9.53 5.32
C VAL A 56 -31.26 -8.83 4.66
N PRO A 57 -32.29 -8.41 5.43
CA PRO A 57 -33.44 -7.70 4.87
C PRO A 57 -33.02 -6.27 4.48
N VAL A 58 -33.57 -5.79 3.35
CA VAL A 58 -33.41 -4.38 2.96
C VAL A 58 -34.41 -3.52 3.74
N PRO A 59 -33.97 -2.57 4.58
CA PRO A 59 -34.86 -1.72 5.33
C PRO A 59 -35.71 -0.82 4.43
N THR A 60 -36.96 -0.54 4.86
CA THR A 60 -37.80 0.42 4.16
C THR A 60 -37.15 1.81 4.18
N GLY A 61 -37.12 2.48 3.02
CA GLY A 61 -36.48 3.80 2.86
C GLY A 61 -34.99 3.77 2.64
N ALA A 62 -34.35 2.60 2.59
CA ALA A 62 -32.93 2.49 2.22
C ALA A 62 -32.70 2.86 0.74
N THR A 63 -31.63 3.58 0.45
CA THR A 63 -31.15 3.78 -0.92
C THR A 63 -30.56 2.46 -1.43
N VAL A 64 -31.06 1.94 -2.56
CA VAL A 64 -30.59 0.67 -3.11
C VAL A 64 -29.56 0.90 -4.22
N ILE A 65 -28.39 0.27 -4.09
CA ILE A 65 -27.41 0.10 -5.15
C ILE A 65 -27.49 -1.34 -5.63
N ASP A 66 -27.96 -1.51 -6.87
CA ASP A 66 -28.11 -2.86 -7.45
C ASP A 66 -26.83 -3.30 -8.15
N LEU A 67 -26.15 -4.28 -7.57
CA LEU A 67 -24.98 -4.99 -8.09
C LEU A 67 -25.27 -6.49 -8.22
N SER A 68 -26.53 -6.88 -8.51
CA SER A 68 -26.95 -8.28 -8.64
C SER A 68 -26.24 -9.03 -9.78
N GLY A 69 -25.72 -8.30 -10.79
CA GLY A 69 -24.89 -8.84 -11.88
C GLY A 69 -23.39 -8.89 -11.58
N PHE A 70 -22.97 -8.60 -10.34
CA PHE A 70 -21.55 -8.42 -9.98
C PHE A 70 -21.14 -9.34 -8.84
N THR A 71 -19.83 -9.59 -8.77
CA THR A 71 -19.18 -10.08 -7.56
C THR A 71 -18.62 -8.86 -6.77
N VAL A 72 -19.06 -8.72 -5.53
CA VAL A 72 -18.62 -7.67 -4.60
C VAL A 72 -17.54 -8.23 -3.69
N LEU A 73 -16.46 -7.47 -3.51
CA LEU A 73 -15.31 -7.80 -2.66
C LEU A 73 -15.00 -6.61 -1.73
N PRO A 74 -14.16 -6.80 -0.67
CA PRO A 74 -13.60 -5.68 0.06
C PRO A 74 -12.76 -4.79 -0.86
N GLY A 75 -12.68 -3.51 -0.57
CA GLY A 75 -11.72 -2.61 -1.20
C GLY A 75 -10.30 -3.17 -1.12
N PHE A 76 -9.57 -3.11 -2.23
CA PHE A 76 -8.22 -3.66 -2.32
C PHE A 76 -7.23 -2.84 -1.51
N ILE A 77 -6.18 -3.52 -1.05
CA ILE A 77 -5.08 -2.95 -0.26
C ILE A 77 -3.78 -3.23 -1.01
N ASP A 78 -3.03 -2.16 -1.29
CA ASP A 78 -1.68 -2.25 -1.83
C ASP A 78 -0.67 -1.83 -0.76
N ALA A 79 0.08 -2.79 -0.26
CA ALA A 79 1.00 -2.58 0.86
C ALA A 79 2.36 -1.99 0.44
N HIS A 80 2.56 -1.66 -0.84
CA HIS A 80 3.81 -1.08 -1.34
C HIS A 80 3.58 -0.24 -2.59
N VAL A 81 3.48 1.07 -2.44
CA VAL A 81 3.38 2.03 -3.55
C VAL A 81 4.31 3.23 -3.33
N HIS A 82 4.60 3.93 -4.42
CA HIS A 82 5.24 5.24 -4.46
C HIS A 82 4.35 6.21 -5.25
N LEU A 83 3.39 6.84 -4.58
CA LEU A 83 2.44 7.76 -5.22
C LEU A 83 3.11 9.04 -5.71
N ILE A 84 4.24 9.40 -5.12
CA ILE A 84 4.93 10.66 -5.38
C ILE A 84 6.06 10.42 -6.39
N GLY A 85 6.06 11.17 -7.47
CA GLY A 85 7.10 11.10 -8.48
C GLY A 85 6.66 10.50 -9.82
N HIS A 86 7.57 10.49 -10.76
CA HIS A 86 7.33 10.02 -12.12
C HIS A 86 7.50 8.50 -12.24
N ILE A 87 6.79 7.94 -13.21
CA ILE A 87 6.84 6.51 -13.53
C ILE A 87 8.20 6.17 -14.16
N ILE A 88 8.80 5.08 -13.71
CA ILE A 88 10.09 4.60 -14.21
C ILE A 88 9.99 4.27 -15.69
N GLY A 89 10.92 4.81 -16.49
CA GLY A 89 10.95 4.61 -17.94
C GLY A 89 9.99 5.49 -18.74
N ASP A 90 9.24 6.39 -18.10
CA ASP A 90 8.47 7.43 -18.80
C ASP A 90 9.30 8.72 -18.85
N GLY A 91 9.72 9.12 -20.06
CA GLY A 91 10.53 10.32 -20.27
C GLY A 91 11.87 10.28 -19.53
N ASP A 92 12.36 11.46 -19.16
CA ASP A 92 13.57 11.62 -18.35
C ASP A 92 13.20 11.76 -16.87
N TRP A 93 12.68 10.66 -16.28
CA TRP A 93 12.19 10.61 -14.91
C TRP A 93 13.26 10.96 -13.87
N GLN A 94 14.54 10.71 -14.17
CA GLN A 94 15.65 11.08 -13.29
C GLN A 94 15.87 12.58 -13.25
N HIS A 95 15.85 13.24 -14.42
CA HIS A 95 15.99 14.68 -14.50
C HIS A 95 14.79 15.42 -13.86
N GLN A 96 13.57 14.90 -14.05
CA GLN A 96 12.36 15.48 -13.46
C GLN A 96 12.44 15.56 -11.92
N ARG A 97 13.05 14.58 -11.27
CA ARG A 97 13.28 14.63 -9.81
C ARG A 97 14.16 15.80 -9.36
N LEU A 98 15.01 16.31 -10.23
CA LEU A 98 15.94 17.40 -9.93
C LEU A 98 15.36 18.78 -10.16
N VAL A 99 14.43 18.92 -11.11
CA VAL A 99 13.90 20.22 -11.57
C VAL A 99 12.51 20.53 -11.03
N GLU A 100 11.78 19.55 -10.49
CA GLU A 100 10.45 19.76 -9.97
C GLU A 100 10.44 20.02 -8.47
N SER A 101 9.60 20.96 -8.06
CA SER A 101 9.38 21.23 -6.65
C SER A 101 8.60 20.09 -5.96
N SER A 102 8.76 19.96 -4.63
CA SER A 102 7.95 19.03 -3.83
C SER A 102 6.44 19.30 -3.95
N ALA A 103 6.03 20.57 -4.10
CA ALA A 103 4.64 20.94 -4.34
C ALA A 103 4.10 20.38 -5.66
N GLN A 104 4.87 20.49 -6.75
CA GLN A 104 4.50 19.92 -8.06
C GLN A 104 4.38 18.41 -7.99
N ARG A 105 5.32 17.73 -7.35
CA ARG A 105 5.29 16.28 -7.16
C ARG A 105 4.11 15.83 -6.28
N ALA A 106 3.73 16.61 -5.26
CA ALA A 106 2.54 16.32 -4.47
C ALA A 106 1.25 16.41 -5.30
N LEU A 107 1.14 17.38 -6.24
CA LEU A 107 0.01 17.48 -7.16
C LEU A 107 -0.04 16.30 -8.15
N LEU A 108 1.12 15.86 -8.66
CA LEU A 108 1.21 14.64 -9.47
C LEU A 108 0.78 13.42 -8.64
N GLY A 109 1.21 13.34 -7.38
CA GLY A 109 0.80 12.32 -6.43
C GLY A 109 -0.72 12.27 -6.21
N ALA A 110 -1.40 13.41 -6.22
CA ALA A 110 -2.87 13.45 -6.12
C ALA A 110 -3.54 12.79 -7.36
N ALA A 111 -3.01 13.01 -8.55
CA ALA A 111 -3.51 12.33 -9.76
C ALA A 111 -3.26 10.80 -9.69
N HIS A 112 -2.09 10.38 -9.23
CA HIS A 112 -1.77 8.96 -9.02
C HIS A 112 -2.66 8.32 -7.96
N ALA A 113 -2.92 9.01 -6.85
CA ALA A 113 -3.83 8.55 -5.81
C ALA A 113 -5.25 8.35 -6.33
N GLN A 114 -5.75 9.27 -7.16
CA GLN A 114 -7.05 9.12 -7.79
C GLN A 114 -7.09 7.88 -8.70
N GLN A 115 -6.11 7.70 -9.59
CA GLN A 115 -6.01 6.52 -10.46
C GLN A 115 -5.96 5.21 -9.66
N THR A 116 -5.23 5.20 -8.56
CA THR A 116 -5.12 4.03 -7.66
C THR A 116 -6.45 3.70 -7.00
N LEU A 117 -7.18 4.73 -6.52
CA LEU A 117 -8.53 4.54 -5.97
C LEU A 117 -9.52 4.02 -7.02
N GLU A 118 -9.50 4.59 -8.23
CA GLU A 118 -10.37 4.20 -9.35
C GLU A 118 -10.11 2.76 -9.85
N ALA A 119 -8.91 2.23 -9.59
CA ALA A 119 -8.55 0.84 -9.82
C ALA A 119 -9.02 -0.11 -8.69
N GLY A 120 -9.69 0.42 -7.65
CA GLY A 120 -10.24 -0.38 -6.56
C GLY A 120 -9.37 -0.47 -5.31
N PHE A 121 -8.19 0.14 -5.30
CA PHE A 121 -7.32 0.17 -4.13
C PHE A 121 -7.76 1.29 -3.20
N THR A 122 -8.56 0.95 -2.19
CA THR A 122 -9.14 1.90 -1.23
C THR A 122 -8.18 2.25 -0.09
N THR A 123 -7.14 1.44 0.10
CA THR A 123 -6.07 1.68 1.09
C THR A 123 -4.72 1.32 0.48
N VAL A 124 -3.70 2.14 0.75
CA VAL A 124 -2.32 1.90 0.33
C VAL A 124 -1.32 2.22 1.44
N ARG A 125 -0.17 1.55 1.41
CA ARG A 125 1.02 1.93 2.16
C ARG A 125 2.03 2.55 1.20
N ASN A 126 2.23 3.86 1.31
CA ASN A 126 3.26 4.58 0.56
C ASN A 126 4.59 4.47 1.31
N VAL A 127 5.57 3.79 0.70
CA VAL A 127 6.79 3.40 1.39
C VAL A 127 8.01 4.26 1.04
N GLY A 128 7.76 5.53 0.80
CA GLY A 128 8.81 6.53 0.64
C GLY A 128 8.38 7.71 -0.21
N ALA A 129 8.71 8.90 0.26
CA ALA A 129 8.51 10.16 -0.45
C ALA A 129 9.45 11.23 0.07
N ASP A 130 9.94 12.09 -0.81
CA ASP A 130 10.75 13.23 -0.43
C ASP A 130 9.90 14.31 0.26
N ALA A 131 10.49 15.03 1.20
CA ALA A 131 9.89 16.19 1.88
C ALA A 131 8.48 15.92 2.47
N PHE A 132 8.20 14.70 2.89
CA PHE A 132 6.91 14.29 3.49
C PHE A 132 5.68 14.61 2.62
N THR A 133 5.85 14.59 1.31
CA THR A 133 4.78 14.90 0.35
C THR A 133 3.66 13.85 0.39
N ASP A 134 3.95 12.61 0.72
CA ASP A 134 2.96 11.55 0.95
C ASP A 134 2.09 11.80 2.19
N ILE A 135 2.69 12.32 3.26
CA ILE A 135 1.97 12.73 4.48
C ILE A 135 1.05 13.91 4.17
N SER A 136 1.53 14.88 3.39
CA SER A 136 0.73 16.02 2.94
C SER A 136 -0.45 15.56 2.07
N LEU A 137 -0.21 14.64 1.13
CA LEU A 137 -1.25 14.04 0.28
C LEU A 137 -2.28 13.26 1.11
N ARG A 138 -1.83 12.43 2.06
CA ARG A 138 -2.71 11.74 3.02
C ARG A 138 -3.63 12.71 3.75
N ASN A 139 -3.06 13.79 4.27
CA ASN A 139 -3.82 14.79 5.01
C ASN A 139 -4.85 15.52 4.12
N ALA A 140 -4.49 15.85 2.88
CA ALA A 140 -5.40 16.45 1.90
C ALA A 140 -6.56 15.50 1.53
N ILE A 141 -6.29 14.20 1.36
CA ILE A 141 -7.32 13.18 1.11
C ILE A 141 -8.24 13.03 2.33
N ASN A 142 -7.68 12.97 3.54
CA ASN A 142 -8.46 12.85 4.77
C ASN A 142 -9.33 14.08 5.04
N ALA A 143 -8.86 15.27 4.69
CA ALA A 143 -9.62 16.52 4.73
C ALA A 143 -10.69 16.61 3.60
N GLY A 144 -10.66 15.68 2.66
CA GLY A 144 -11.59 15.68 1.54
C GLY A 144 -11.27 16.65 0.42
N TRP A 145 -10.11 17.26 0.41
CA TRP A 145 -9.73 18.24 -0.63
C TRP A 145 -9.49 17.58 -1.99
N VAL A 146 -8.91 16.37 -1.99
CA VAL A 146 -8.65 15.58 -3.20
C VAL A 146 -9.13 14.13 -3.01
N PRO A 147 -9.58 13.45 -4.08
CA PRO A 147 -9.91 12.03 -4.02
C PRO A 147 -8.63 11.18 -3.92
N GLY A 148 -8.72 10.04 -3.23
CA GLY A 148 -7.63 9.09 -3.12
C GLY A 148 -7.91 7.97 -2.13
N PRO A 149 -7.04 6.95 -2.06
CA PRO A 149 -7.12 5.88 -1.09
C PRO A 149 -6.82 6.39 0.32
N ARG A 150 -7.10 5.59 1.34
CA ARG A 150 -6.51 5.75 2.68
C ARG A 150 -5.02 5.46 2.55
N ILE A 151 -4.17 6.40 2.96
CA ILE A 151 -2.72 6.28 2.85
C ILE A 151 -2.13 6.06 4.25
N LEU A 152 -1.25 5.06 4.37
CA LEU A 152 -0.26 4.97 5.43
C LEU A 152 1.07 5.41 4.81
N GLY A 153 1.57 6.57 5.22
CA GLY A 153 2.79 7.17 4.65
C GLY A 153 4.03 6.87 5.49
N ALA A 154 5.13 6.59 4.82
CA ALA A 154 6.42 6.37 5.46
C ALA A 154 7.22 7.66 5.68
N GLY A 155 6.91 8.72 4.92
CA GLY A 155 7.82 9.86 4.84
C GLY A 155 9.07 9.50 4.05
N VAL A 156 10.24 9.78 4.59
CA VAL A 156 11.51 9.50 3.92
C VAL A 156 11.92 8.05 4.13
N SER A 157 12.09 7.28 3.04
CA SER A 157 12.76 5.97 3.13
C SER A 157 14.25 6.16 3.32
N PHE A 158 14.89 5.37 4.18
CA PHE A 158 16.29 5.60 4.50
C PHE A 158 17.16 4.32 4.48
N GLY A 159 18.46 4.53 4.27
CA GLY A 159 19.51 3.54 4.20
C GLY A 159 20.85 4.12 4.62
N ILE A 160 21.92 3.40 4.35
CA ILE A 160 23.29 3.90 4.55
C ILE A 160 23.64 4.95 3.49
N SER A 161 24.62 5.79 3.79
CA SER A 161 25.25 6.69 2.81
C SER A 161 25.77 5.90 1.61
N GLY A 162 25.42 6.33 0.39
CA GLY A 162 25.74 5.64 -0.84
C GLY A 162 24.90 4.39 -1.13
N GLY A 163 23.93 4.07 -0.26
CA GLY A 163 23.02 2.95 -0.41
C GLY A 163 21.81 3.21 -1.29
N HIS A 164 20.92 2.22 -1.38
CA HIS A 164 19.75 2.25 -2.26
C HIS A 164 18.78 3.39 -1.93
N CYS A 165 18.58 3.67 -0.64
CA CYS A 165 17.67 4.71 -0.18
C CYS A 165 18.33 6.10 -0.04
N ASP A 166 19.63 6.24 -0.29
CA ASP A 166 20.29 7.54 -0.26
C ASP A 166 20.00 8.33 -1.54
N GLY A 167 19.08 9.28 -1.46
CA GLY A 167 18.69 10.15 -2.58
C GLY A 167 19.78 11.10 -3.05
N SER A 168 20.88 11.22 -2.30
CA SER A 168 22.07 12.00 -2.70
C SER A 168 23.10 11.20 -3.50
N SER A 169 22.90 9.89 -3.64
CA SER A 169 23.83 9.00 -4.37
C SER A 169 23.91 9.34 -5.86
N GLY A 170 25.12 9.37 -6.39
CA GLY A 170 25.38 9.59 -7.82
C GLY A 170 25.57 11.06 -8.23
N PHE A 171 25.47 12.01 -7.31
CA PHE A 171 25.88 13.39 -7.57
C PHE A 171 27.40 13.55 -7.47
N GLU A 172 27.93 14.49 -8.27
CA GLU A 172 29.33 14.89 -8.16
C GLU A 172 29.61 15.48 -6.77
N PRO A 173 30.80 15.25 -6.18
CA PRO A 173 31.11 15.64 -4.80
C PRO A 173 31.01 17.13 -4.51
N ASP A 174 31.16 18.00 -5.48
CA ASP A 174 31.06 19.46 -5.38
C ASP A 174 29.61 19.96 -5.56
N ASN A 175 28.67 19.08 -5.98
CA ASN A 175 27.27 19.41 -6.06
C ASN A 175 26.66 19.54 -4.64
N PRO A 176 25.96 20.63 -4.30
CA PRO A 176 25.33 20.79 -2.99
C PRO A 176 24.37 19.63 -2.62
N ASN A 177 23.75 18.99 -3.61
CA ASN A 177 22.84 17.84 -3.41
C ASN A 177 23.57 16.52 -3.13
N SER A 178 24.91 16.45 -3.23
CA SER A 178 25.71 15.29 -2.87
C SER A 178 25.86 15.09 -1.36
N ARG A 179 25.48 16.09 -0.56
CA ARG A 179 25.53 16.00 0.90
C ARG A 179 24.31 15.23 1.40
N GLY A 180 24.56 13.95 1.71
CA GLY A 180 23.56 13.08 2.32
C GLY A 180 23.13 13.54 3.71
N GLY A 181 21.99 13.09 4.17
CA GLY A 181 21.42 13.34 5.49
C GLY A 181 19.98 12.85 5.58
N PHE A 182 19.29 13.15 6.66
CA PHE A 182 17.93 12.66 6.91
C PHE A 182 16.94 13.06 5.81
N GLU A 183 17.08 14.25 5.26
CA GLU A 183 16.20 14.74 4.18
C GLU A 183 16.37 13.96 2.87
N THR A 184 17.52 13.35 2.68
CA THR A 184 17.85 12.52 1.50
C THR A 184 17.79 11.03 1.78
N GLY A 185 17.49 10.62 3.03
CA GLY A 185 17.40 9.23 3.43
C GLY A 185 18.73 8.56 3.77
N ALA A 186 19.77 9.31 4.14
CA ALA A 186 21.02 8.76 4.60
C ALA A 186 21.16 8.84 6.13
N ALA A 187 21.35 7.68 6.79
CA ALA A 187 21.55 7.58 8.23
C ALA A 187 22.49 6.41 8.55
N ASP A 188 23.68 6.70 9.05
CA ASP A 188 24.73 5.70 9.35
C ASP A 188 24.92 5.55 10.85
N GLY A 189 24.98 4.30 11.33
CA GLY A 189 25.21 3.95 12.72
C GLY A 189 23.95 3.99 13.58
N VAL A 190 24.02 3.31 14.71
CA VAL A 190 22.90 3.04 15.62
C VAL A 190 22.18 4.32 16.09
N GLU A 191 22.91 5.35 16.43
CA GLU A 191 22.29 6.60 16.93
C GLU A 191 21.59 7.37 15.82
N ALA A 192 22.21 7.47 14.62
CA ALA A 192 21.61 8.17 13.49
C ALA A 192 20.31 7.49 13.00
N VAL A 193 20.26 6.15 12.94
CA VAL A 193 19.04 5.46 12.55
C VAL A 193 17.91 5.61 13.58
N ARG A 194 18.22 5.67 14.88
CA ARG A 194 17.24 5.97 15.93
C ARG A 194 16.70 7.41 15.81
N GLU A 195 17.58 8.36 15.51
CA GLU A 195 17.19 9.74 15.28
C GLU A 195 16.33 9.87 14.03
N MET A 196 16.68 9.18 12.95
CA MET A 196 15.92 9.16 11.70
C MET A 196 14.49 8.62 11.89
N VAL A 197 14.31 7.55 12.67
CA VAL A 197 12.97 7.05 13.03
C VAL A 197 12.14 8.14 13.72
N ARG A 198 12.74 8.85 14.67
CA ARG A 198 12.05 9.94 15.39
C ARG A 198 11.75 11.13 14.49
N TYR A 199 12.65 11.41 13.55
CA TYR A 199 12.48 12.44 12.54
C TYR A 199 11.26 12.15 11.66
N ASP A 200 11.14 10.95 11.11
CA ASP A 200 9.99 10.55 10.30
C ASP A 200 8.67 10.59 11.09
N VAL A 201 8.66 10.03 12.30
CA VAL A 201 7.44 10.04 13.14
C VAL A 201 7.06 11.45 13.57
N LYS A 202 8.02 12.32 13.86
CA LYS A 202 7.78 13.74 14.15
C LYS A 202 7.04 14.44 13.00
N HIS A 203 7.32 14.05 11.75
CA HIS A 203 6.68 14.60 10.56
C HIS A 203 5.42 13.84 10.13
N GLY A 204 5.00 12.84 10.91
CA GLY A 204 3.71 12.18 10.76
C GLY A 204 3.75 10.84 10.06
N ALA A 205 4.90 10.18 9.96
CA ALA A 205 4.99 8.84 9.39
C ALA A 205 4.14 7.82 10.16
N ASP A 206 3.39 6.99 9.43
CA ASP A 206 2.57 5.89 9.95
C ASP A 206 3.35 4.56 9.99
N VAL A 207 4.40 4.45 9.19
CA VAL A 207 5.27 3.29 9.03
C VAL A 207 6.71 3.77 8.79
N ILE A 208 7.68 2.96 9.17
CA ILE A 208 9.10 3.22 8.88
C ILE A 208 9.53 2.36 7.70
N LYS A 209 10.24 2.93 6.73
CA LYS A 209 10.80 2.21 5.59
C LYS A 209 12.31 2.32 5.57
N ILE A 210 12.98 1.17 5.56
CA ILE A 210 14.43 1.08 5.41
C ILE A 210 14.85 0.33 4.16
N CYS A 211 16.07 0.57 3.69
CA CYS A 211 16.75 -0.22 2.67
C CYS A 211 17.82 -1.11 3.31
N ALA A 212 17.48 -2.40 3.50
CA ALA A 212 18.39 -3.37 4.11
C ALA A 212 19.45 -3.89 3.11
N THR A 213 19.17 -3.80 1.82
CA THR A 213 20.08 -4.19 0.74
C THR A 213 20.12 -3.16 -0.38
N GLY A 214 21.14 -3.25 -1.22
CA GLY A 214 21.17 -2.58 -2.51
C GLY A 214 19.99 -3.01 -3.40
N GLY A 215 19.59 -2.10 -4.30
CA GLY A 215 18.41 -2.26 -5.14
C GLY A 215 18.68 -2.18 -6.64
N VAL A 216 17.64 -2.35 -7.45
CA VAL A 216 17.73 -2.34 -8.91
C VAL A 216 17.91 -0.91 -9.45
N LEU A 217 17.16 0.06 -8.93
CA LEU A 217 17.00 1.38 -9.52
C LEU A 217 18.02 2.43 -9.02
N SER A 218 18.81 2.11 -8.03
CA SER A 218 19.93 2.95 -7.55
C SER A 218 21.14 2.89 -8.47
N PRO A 219 21.88 4.01 -8.68
CA PRO A 219 22.98 4.04 -9.64
C PRO A 219 24.27 3.43 -9.13
N THR A 220 24.55 3.48 -7.82
CA THR A 220 25.88 3.31 -7.24
C THR A 220 26.11 1.99 -6.53
N ASP A 221 25.06 1.31 -6.08
CA ASP A 221 25.14 0.09 -5.28
C ASP A 221 25.00 -1.20 -6.09
N SER A 222 25.40 -2.32 -5.49
CA SER A 222 25.20 -3.66 -6.06
C SER A 222 23.88 -4.24 -5.53
N VAL A 223 23.02 -4.72 -6.43
CA VAL A 223 21.73 -5.29 -6.07
C VAL A 223 21.88 -6.50 -5.13
N GLY A 224 21.20 -6.47 -4.01
CA GLY A 224 21.15 -7.57 -3.05
C GLY A 224 22.29 -7.61 -2.04
N VAL A 225 23.29 -6.76 -2.13
CA VAL A 225 24.32 -6.65 -1.09
C VAL A 225 23.69 -6.04 0.17
N GLN A 226 23.93 -6.66 1.34
CA GLN A 226 23.49 -6.12 2.62
C GLN A 226 24.11 -4.74 2.85
N GLN A 227 23.30 -3.76 3.25
CA GLN A 227 23.75 -2.37 3.47
C GLN A 227 23.78 -2.03 4.95
N TYR A 228 22.68 -2.19 5.67
CA TYR A 228 22.69 -2.05 7.12
C TYR A 228 23.22 -3.28 7.84
N THR A 229 23.94 -3.09 8.93
CA THR A 229 24.22 -4.15 9.89
C THR A 229 22.94 -4.61 10.58
N GLU A 230 22.94 -5.82 11.13
CA GLU A 230 21.82 -6.30 11.94
C GLU A 230 21.57 -5.41 13.17
N GLU A 231 22.64 -4.85 13.76
CA GLU A 231 22.56 -3.96 14.92
C GLU A 231 21.83 -2.65 14.57
N GLU A 232 22.13 -2.01 13.46
CA GLU A 232 21.44 -0.82 12.98
C GLU A 232 19.97 -1.11 12.70
N MET A 233 19.65 -2.20 11.98
CA MET A 233 18.26 -2.58 11.72
C MET A 233 17.49 -2.89 13.01
N ARG A 234 18.12 -3.49 13.99
CA ARG A 234 17.52 -3.74 15.31
C ARG A 234 17.23 -2.42 16.04
N ALA A 235 18.15 -1.46 15.98
CA ALA A 235 17.96 -0.14 16.55
C ALA A 235 16.77 0.61 15.91
N VAL A 236 16.60 0.48 14.57
CA VAL A 236 15.41 0.99 13.86
C VAL A 236 14.13 0.36 14.41
N VAL A 237 14.09 -0.99 14.49
CA VAL A 237 12.90 -1.72 14.96
C VAL A 237 12.53 -1.36 16.40
N GLU A 238 13.52 -1.24 17.28
CA GLU A 238 13.31 -0.83 18.68
C GLU A 238 12.75 0.60 18.78
N ALA A 239 13.36 1.55 18.05
CA ALA A 239 12.92 2.93 18.05
C ALA A 239 11.49 3.07 17.46
N ALA A 240 11.22 2.38 16.37
CA ALA A 240 9.90 2.36 15.73
C ALA A 240 8.83 1.78 16.68
N ARG A 241 9.13 0.67 17.37
CA ARG A 241 8.24 0.05 18.35
C ARG A 241 7.90 0.97 19.52
N MET A 242 8.88 1.74 20.02
CA MET A 242 8.65 2.73 21.09
C MET A 242 7.66 3.82 20.67
N MET A 243 7.50 4.05 19.37
CA MET A 243 6.62 5.06 18.80
C MET A 243 5.39 4.43 18.10
N ASP A 244 5.11 3.14 18.38
CA ASP A 244 4.01 2.37 17.80
C ASP A 244 4.02 2.39 16.26
N ARG A 245 5.21 2.15 15.67
CA ARG A 245 5.38 2.06 14.22
C ARG A 245 5.92 0.70 13.81
N ARG A 246 5.42 0.22 12.67
CA ARG A 246 5.91 -0.99 12.00
C ARG A 246 7.06 -0.64 11.07
N VAL A 247 7.93 -1.62 10.77
CA VAL A 247 9.09 -1.43 9.89
C VAL A 247 8.94 -2.30 8.65
N ALA A 248 9.02 -1.68 7.48
CA ALA A 248 9.10 -2.31 6.17
C ALA A 248 10.55 -2.24 5.67
N ALA A 249 11.12 -3.35 5.22
CA ALA A 249 12.50 -3.42 4.75
C ALA A 249 12.59 -3.82 3.29
N HIS A 250 13.04 -2.91 2.43
CA HIS A 250 13.49 -3.27 1.08
C HIS A 250 14.66 -4.25 1.18
N ALA A 251 14.52 -5.42 0.60
CA ALA A 251 15.60 -6.42 0.58
C ALA A 251 15.49 -7.38 -0.61
N HIS A 252 16.53 -7.44 -1.41
CA HIS A 252 16.66 -8.40 -2.52
C HIS A 252 17.54 -9.59 -2.15
N GLY A 253 18.69 -9.35 -1.49
CA GLY A 253 19.69 -10.36 -1.24
C GLY A 253 19.50 -11.14 0.05
N LEU A 254 19.92 -12.40 0.02
CA LEU A 254 19.65 -13.39 1.07
C LEU A 254 20.15 -12.96 2.47
N GLU A 255 21.41 -12.48 2.55
CA GLU A 255 22.01 -12.13 3.84
C GLU A 255 21.32 -10.91 4.47
N GLY A 256 21.03 -9.88 3.67
CA GLY A 256 20.28 -8.72 4.14
C GLY A 256 18.84 -9.08 4.56
N ILE A 257 18.18 -10.00 3.85
CA ILE A 257 16.86 -10.51 4.26
C ILE A 257 16.95 -11.22 5.61
N LYS A 258 17.91 -12.14 5.78
CA LYS A 258 18.09 -12.86 7.04
C LYS A 258 18.42 -11.90 8.19
N ALA A 259 19.27 -10.92 7.97
CA ALA A 259 19.62 -9.90 8.97
C ALA A 259 18.40 -9.05 9.35
N ALA A 260 17.61 -8.59 8.38
CA ALA A 260 16.38 -7.82 8.63
C ALA A 260 15.32 -8.64 9.40
N VAL A 261 15.17 -9.93 9.07
CA VAL A 261 14.26 -10.84 9.79
C VAL A 261 14.74 -11.06 11.23
N ARG A 262 16.06 -11.25 11.46
CA ARG A 262 16.62 -11.36 12.83
C ARG A 262 16.42 -10.08 13.63
N ALA A 263 16.58 -8.94 12.99
CA ALA A 263 16.34 -7.63 13.60
C ALA A 263 14.88 -7.40 13.98
N GLY A 264 13.92 -8.13 13.38
CA GLY A 264 12.51 -8.11 13.76
C GLY A 264 11.65 -7.16 12.89
N VAL A 265 12.02 -6.89 11.65
CA VAL A 265 11.19 -6.09 10.72
C VAL A 265 9.82 -6.75 10.51
N THR A 266 8.80 -5.92 10.28
CA THR A 266 7.43 -6.40 10.09
C THR A 266 7.24 -7.05 8.73
N SER A 267 7.84 -6.48 7.67
CA SER A 267 7.76 -7.01 6.31
C SER A 267 9.08 -6.89 5.57
N ILE A 268 9.33 -7.88 4.71
CA ILE A 268 10.33 -7.85 3.65
C ILE A 268 9.61 -7.46 2.36
N GLU A 269 10.08 -6.41 1.76
CA GLU A 269 9.62 -5.93 0.45
C GLU A 269 10.50 -6.57 -0.63
N HIS A 270 9.87 -7.02 -1.72
CA HIS A 270 10.48 -7.74 -2.85
C HIS A 270 10.90 -9.18 -2.51
N GLY A 271 11.81 -9.40 -1.57
CA GLY A 271 12.23 -10.74 -1.15
C GLY A 271 12.78 -11.60 -2.29
N SER A 272 13.63 -11.02 -3.16
CA SER A 272 13.94 -11.60 -4.47
C SER A 272 14.84 -12.84 -4.42
N ILE A 273 15.61 -13.02 -3.34
CA ILE A 273 16.50 -14.17 -3.17
C ILE A 273 16.25 -14.78 -1.79
N LEU A 274 15.46 -15.85 -1.76
CA LEU A 274 15.18 -16.61 -0.54
C LEU A 274 15.77 -18.02 -0.63
N ASP A 275 16.13 -18.58 0.51
CA ASP A 275 16.40 -19.99 0.72
C ASP A 275 15.44 -20.59 1.78
N ALA A 276 15.53 -21.89 1.99
CA ALA A 276 14.67 -22.59 2.96
C ALA A 276 14.87 -22.07 4.40
N GLU A 277 16.06 -21.60 4.74
CA GLU A 277 16.35 -21.02 6.06
C GLU A 277 15.66 -19.68 6.23
N ALA A 278 15.79 -18.75 5.27
CA ALA A 278 15.13 -17.46 5.30
C ALA A 278 13.61 -17.60 5.40
N VAL A 279 13.02 -18.54 4.64
CA VAL A 279 11.58 -18.85 4.69
C VAL A 279 11.16 -19.34 6.07
N ARG A 280 11.92 -20.29 6.67
CA ARG A 280 11.66 -20.75 8.03
C ARG A 280 11.72 -19.60 9.03
N MET A 281 12.76 -18.77 8.96
CA MET A 281 12.94 -17.62 9.85
C MET A 281 11.78 -16.62 9.72
N MET A 282 11.38 -16.29 8.51
CA MET A 282 10.22 -15.39 8.27
C MET A 282 8.94 -15.95 8.89
N LYS A 283 8.70 -17.26 8.71
CA LYS A 283 7.54 -17.94 9.30
C LYS A 283 7.57 -17.92 10.83
N GLU A 284 8.69 -18.27 11.44
CA GLU A 284 8.88 -18.31 12.90
C GLU A 284 8.75 -16.92 13.54
N LYS A 285 9.32 -15.91 12.92
CA LYS A 285 9.25 -14.51 13.39
C LYS A 285 7.93 -13.82 13.03
N GLY A 286 7.13 -14.42 12.13
CA GLY A 286 5.92 -13.81 11.63
C GLY A 286 6.15 -12.62 10.71
N THR A 287 7.33 -12.52 10.09
CA THR A 287 7.66 -11.50 9.11
C THR A 287 6.88 -11.75 7.82
N TRP A 288 6.26 -10.70 7.28
CA TRP A 288 5.49 -10.76 6.04
C TRP A 288 6.39 -10.67 4.81
N LEU A 289 5.95 -11.25 3.69
CA LEU A 289 6.47 -10.95 2.36
C LEU A 289 5.49 -10.04 1.61
N VAL A 290 6.01 -8.96 1.03
CA VAL A 290 5.30 -8.10 0.07
C VAL A 290 6.06 -8.19 -1.26
N PRO A 291 5.64 -9.07 -2.18
CA PRO A 291 6.53 -9.58 -3.24
C PRO A 291 6.76 -8.62 -4.40
N THR A 292 5.85 -7.69 -4.68
CA THR A 292 5.95 -6.72 -5.78
C THR A 292 6.33 -7.35 -7.14
N LEU A 293 5.66 -8.43 -7.51
CA LEU A 293 5.97 -9.21 -8.72
C LEU A 293 5.82 -8.36 -9.99
N LEU A 294 4.87 -7.41 -9.94
CA LEU A 294 4.58 -6.53 -11.06
C LEU A 294 5.75 -5.55 -11.32
N ALA A 295 6.44 -5.09 -10.27
CA ALA A 295 7.64 -4.27 -10.42
C ALA A 295 8.76 -5.07 -11.10
N GLY A 296 9.04 -6.28 -10.61
CA GLY A 296 10.03 -7.16 -11.22
C GLY A 296 9.73 -7.46 -12.69
N TYR A 297 8.47 -7.76 -13.01
CA TYR A 297 8.02 -7.96 -14.39
C TYR A 297 8.22 -6.71 -15.26
N THR A 298 7.94 -5.53 -14.71
CA THR A 298 8.03 -4.26 -15.44
C THR A 298 9.48 -3.89 -15.73
N VAL A 299 10.38 -3.95 -14.73
CA VAL A 299 11.79 -3.61 -14.95
C VAL A 299 12.49 -4.61 -15.88
N ASP A 300 12.16 -5.92 -15.83
CA ASP A 300 12.63 -6.92 -16.79
C ASP A 300 12.19 -6.57 -18.22
N SER A 301 10.92 -6.22 -18.40
CA SER A 301 10.38 -5.82 -19.70
C SER A 301 11.04 -4.54 -20.24
N LEU A 302 11.22 -3.51 -19.40
CA LEU A 302 11.87 -2.27 -19.78
C LEU A 302 13.35 -2.49 -20.12
N ALA A 303 14.06 -3.35 -19.35
CA ALA A 303 15.45 -3.69 -19.62
C ALA A 303 15.62 -4.40 -20.97
N ARG A 304 14.77 -5.40 -21.26
CA ARG A 304 14.77 -6.10 -22.58
C ARG A 304 14.43 -5.18 -23.74
N ALA A 305 13.59 -4.18 -23.51
CA ALA A 305 13.22 -3.17 -24.51
C ALA A 305 14.26 -2.04 -24.67
N GLY A 306 15.40 -2.08 -23.93
CA GLY A 306 16.43 -1.05 -23.99
C GLY A 306 16.00 0.31 -23.43
N ARG A 307 15.00 0.34 -22.55
CA ARG A 307 14.40 1.57 -21.98
C ARG A 307 14.96 1.96 -20.60
N LEU A 308 15.95 1.21 -20.11
CA LEU A 308 16.65 1.50 -18.86
C LEU A 308 18.14 1.76 -19.14
N PRO A 309 18.81 2.58 -18.32
CA PRO A 309 20.26 2.72 -18.36
C PRO A 309 20.96 1.36 -18.24
N PRO A 310 22.10 1.11 -18.93
CA PRO A 310 22.70 -0.21 -19.00
C PRO A 310 22.99 -0.88 -17.64
N ALA A 311 23.46 -0.11 -16.66
CA ALA A 311 23.75 -0.62 -15.31
C ALA A 311 22.46 -1.09 -14.59
N ILE A 312 21.38 -0.32 -14.70
CA ILE A 312 20.08 -0.66 -14.13
C ILE A 312 19.49 -1.87 -14.85
N ALA A 313 19.57 -1.91 -16.18
CA ALA A 313 19.08 -3.03 -16.99
C ALA A 313 19.78 -4.35 -16.60
N ALA A 314 21.10 -4.33 -16.40
CA ALA A 314 21.85 -5.50 -15.96
C ALA A 314 21.36 -6.03 -14.60
N LYS A 315 21.12 -5.14 -13.63
CA LYS A 315 20.58 -5.50 -12.31
C LYS A 315 19.15 -6.08 -12.41
N ALA A 316 18.29 -5.46 -13.21
CA ALA A 316 16.91 -5.92 -13.44
C ALA A 316 16.86 -7.34 -14.00
N LEU A 317 17.66 -7.62 -15.06
CA LEU A 317 17.74 -8.94 -15.71
C LEU A 317 18.31 -10.02 -14.78
N ALA A 318 19.17 -9.65 -13.84
CA ALA A 318 19.74 -10.58 -12.87
C ALA A 318 18.77 -10.99 -11.76
N ILE A 319 17.87 -10.08 -11.34
CA ILE A 319 16.98 -10.27 -10.18
C ILE A 319 15.63 -10.86 -10.55
N ALA A 320 14.99 -10.40 -11.62
CA ALA A 320 13.62 -10.76 -11.95
C ALA A 320 13.36 -12.29 -12.01
N PRO A 321 14.23 -13.13 -12.60
CA PRO A 321 14.02 -14.58 -12.61
C PRO A 321 14.05 -15.22 -11.21
N ARG A 322 14.84 -14.66 -10.27
CA ARG A 322 14.98 -15.18 -8.91
C ARG A 322 13.77 -14.87 -8.04
N GLN A 323 13.15 -13.72 -8.25
CA GLN A 323 11.99 -13.27 -7.49
C GLN A 323 10.82 -14.25 -7.57
N HIS A 324 10.55 -14.80 -8.77
CA HIS A 324 9.46 -15.75 -8.97
C HIS A 324 9.68 -17.06 -8.19
N ALA A 325 10.90 -17.58 -8.21
CA ALA A 325 11.28 -18.79 -7.46
C ALA A 325 11.18 -18.55 -5.94
N SER A 326 11.65 -17.39 -5.48
CA SER A 326 11.57 -16.99 -4.07
C SER A 326 10.13 -16.82 -3.59
N PHE A 327 9.27 -16.20 -4.41
CA PHE A 327 7.83 -16.10 -4.12
C PHE A 327 7.20 -17.48 -3.93
N LYS A 328 7.45 -18.41 -4.86
CA LYS A 328 6.95 -19.79 -4.79
C LYS A 328 7.45 -20.50 -3.53
N LEU A 329 8.75 -20.35 -3.22
CA LEU A 329 9.36 -20.95 -2.02
C LEU A 329 8.74 -20.40 -0.73
N ALA A 330 8.50 -19.09 -0.65
CA ALA A 330 7.84 -18.45 0.49
C ALA A 330 6.39 -18.92 0.65
N LEU A 331 5.65 -19.00 -0.46
CA LEU A 331 4.27 -19.48 -0.48
C LEU A 331 4.19 -20.94 0.03
N ASP A 332 5.00 -21.84 -0.52
CA ASP A 332 5.03 -23.26 -0.15
C ASP A 332 5.49 -23.46 1.30
N GLY A 333 6.40 -22.60 1.78
CA GLY A 333 6.87 -22.60 3.16
C GLY A 333 5.87 -22.03 4.17
N GLY A 334 4.77 -21.42 3.71
CA GLY A 334 3.72 -20.86 4.55
C GLY A 334 4.09 -19.52 5.19
N VAL A 335 4.93 -18.71 4.51
CA VAL A 335 5.16 -17.31 4.88
C VAL A 335 3.89 -16.51 4.64
N ARG A 336 3.55 -15.60 5.53
CA ARG A 336 2.43 -14.68 5.34
C ARG A 336 2.74 -13.70 4.21
N ILE A 337 1.84 -13.60 3.23
CA ILE A 337 2.02 -12.75 2.05
C ILE A 337 0.89 -11.72 1.98
N ALA A 338 1.24 -10.46 1.77
CA ALA A 338 0.33 -9.39 1.45
C ALA A 338 0.65 -8.82 0.06
N LEU A 339 -0.38 -8.38 -0.66
CA LEU A 339 -0.22 -7.75 -1.96
C LEU A 339 0.49 -6.40 -1.80
N GLY A 340 1.47 -6.15 -2.64
CA GLY A 340 2.09 -4.87 -2.89
C GLY A 340 2.68 -4.87 -4.28
N THR A 341 2.61 -3.72 -4.97
CA THR A 341 2.94 -3.65 -6.40
C THR A 341 4.22 -2.91 -6.72
N ASP A 342 4.64 -1.99 -5.83
CA ASP A 342 5.67 -0.99 -6.10
C ASP A 342 5.25 -0.04 -7.25
N ALA A 343 3.92 0.31 -7.31
CA ALA A 343 3.42 1.28 -8.27
C ALA A 343 4.13 2.64 -8.08
N GLY A 344 4.59 3.20 -9.18
CA GLY A 344 5.65 4.20 -9.32
C GLY A 344 6.75 3.63 -10.23
N VAL A 345 7.07 2.34 -10.10
CA VAL A 345 7.83 1.59 -11.11
C VAL A 345 6.98 1.37 -12.37
N MET A 346 5.70 1.06 -12.20
CA MET A 346 4.72 1.01 -13.27
C MET A 346 3.60 2.03 -13.02
N ARG A 347 2.75 2.24 -14.03
CA ARG A 347 1.65 3.21 -13.95
C ARG A 347 0.66 2.87 -12.86
N HIS A 348 0.28 3.86 -12.08
CA HIS A 348 -0.84 3.78 -11.14
C HIS A 348 -2.13 3.44 -11.88
N GLY A 349 -3.03 2.73 -11.21
CA GLY A 349 -4.24 2.22 -11.85
C GLY A 349 -4.06 0.84 -12.51
N THR A 350 -2.82 0.32 -12.61
CA THR A 350 -2.54 -1.04 -13.11
C THR A 350 -2.24 -2.05 -12.00
N ASN A 351 -2.35 -1.63 -10.76
CA ASN A 351 -2.03 -2.40 -9.54
C ASN A 351 -2.73 -3.77 -9.52
N GLY A 352 -3.96 -3.88 -10.05
CA GLY A 352 -4.73 -5.13 -10.11
C GLY A 352 -4.04 -6.28 -10.85
N ARG A 353 -3.03 -6.01 -11.69
CA ARG A 353 -2.24 -7.02 -12.39
C ARG A 353 -1.40 -7.88 -11.43
N GLU A 354 -1.10 -7.39 -10.23
CA GLU A 354 -0.39 -8.17 -9.22
C GLU A 354 -1.16 -9.44 -8.84
N PHE A 355 -2.49 -9.38 -8.73
CA PHE A 355 -3.33 -10.57 -8.48
C PHE A 355 -3.07 -11.67 -9.51
N GLY A 356 -3.03 -11.30 -10.79
CA GLY A 356 -2.75 -12.23 -11.88
C GLY A 356 -1.36 -12.86 -11.79
N LEU A 357 -0.35 -12.08 -11.41
CA LEU A 357 1.02 -12.57 -11.23
C LEU A 357 1.13 -13.49 -10.01
N MET A 358 0.50 -13.15 -8.88
CA MET A 358 0.44 -14.04 -7.71
C MET A 358 -0.17 -15.40 -8.06
N VAL A 359 -1.26 -15.43 -8.83
CA VAL A 359 -1.88 -16.67 -9.29
C VAL A 359 -0.98 -17.42 -10.28
N LYS A 360 -0.38 -16.70 -11.23
CA LYS A 360 0.58 -17.29 -12.20
C LYS A 360 1.73 -18.02 -11.51
N TYR A 361 2.19 -17.51 -10.37
CA TYR A 361 3.33 -18.07 -9.63
C TYR A 361 2.93 -18.95 -8.44
N GLY A 362 1.68 -19.39 -8.36
CA GLY A 362 1.27 -20.52 -7.54
C GLY A 362 0.19 -20.29 -6.49
N MET A 363 -0.28 -19.07 -6.26
CA MET A 363 -1.46 -18.86 -5.43
C MET A 363 -2.73 -19.33 -6.09
N THR A 364 -3.69 -19.80 -5.32
CA THR A 364 -5.08 -19.89 -5.81
C THR A 364 -5.67 -18.47 -5.93
N PRO A 365 -6.70 -18.27 -6.78
CA PRO A 365 -7.35 -16.97 -6.89
C PRO A 365 -7.85 -16.42 -5.54
N MET A 366 -8.39 -17.27 -4.66
CA MET A 366 -8.83 -16.88 -3.34
C MET A 366 -7.66 -16.42 -2.45
N GLN A 367 -6.51 -17.11 -2.49
CA GLN A 367 -5.33 -16.69 -1.74
C GLN A 367 -4.83 -15.32 -2.19
N ALA A 368 -4.84 -15.05 -3.49
CA ALA A 368 -4.46 -13.74 -4.03
C ALA A 368 -5.43 -12.65 -3.57
N ILE A 369 -6.75 -12.90 -3.60
CA ILE A 369 -7.77 -11.97 -3.09
C ILE A 369 -7.55 -11.69 -1.59
N VAL A 370 -7.31 -12.71 -0.78
CA VAL A 370 -6.99 -12.57 0.65
C VAL A 370 -5.71 -11.75 0.85
N ALA A 371 -4.66 -11.97 0.02
CA ALA A 371 -3.42 -11.20 0.08
C ALA A 371 -3.65 -9.70 -0.15
N GLY A 372 -4.52 -9.33 -1.10
CA GLY A 372 -4.88 -7.95 -1.43
C GLY A 372 -6.05 -7.36 -0.62
N THR A 373 -6.53 -8.07 0.41
CA THR A 373 -7.62 -7.62 1.28
C THR A 373 -7.28 -7.83 2.76
N SER A 374 -7.72 -8.92 3.40
CA SER A 374 -7.56 -9.14 4.83
C SER A 374 -6.10 -9.29 5.28
N ASN A 375 -5.23 -9.91 4.48
CA ASN A 375 -3.79 -9.97 4.80
C ASN A 375 -3.16 -8.59 4.74
N GLY A 376 -3.47 -7.80 3.70
CA GLY A 376 -3.05 -6.40 3.62
C GLY A 376 -3.49 -5.61 4.86
N ALA A 377 -4.76 -5.73 5.27
CA ALA A 377 -5.27 -5.08 6.47
C ALA A 377 -4.49 -5.48 7.73
N THR A 378 -4.22 -6.78 7.91
CA THR A 378 -3.46 -7.30 9.06
C THR A 378 -2.01 -6.80 9.06
N LEU A 379 -1.35 -6.83 7.89
CA LEU A 379 0.01 -6.26 7.76
C LEU A 379 0.03 -4.78 8.17
N LEU A 380 -0.99 -4.03 7.80
CA LEU A 380 -1.07 -2.59 8.09
C LEU A 380 -1.59 -2.27 9.51
N GLY A 381 -2.10 -3.27 10.28
CA GLY A 381 -2.70 -3.05 11.60
C GLY A 381 -4.09 -2.44 11.54
N LEU A 382 -4.79 -2.65 10.45
CA LEU A 382 -6.12 -2.11 10.18
C LEU A 382 -7.19 -3.21 10.10
N GLU A 383 -6.89 -4.43 10.54
CA GLU A 383 -7.80 -5.58 10.44
C GLU A 383 -9.12 -5.41 11.19
N SER A 384 -9.18 -4.55 12.19
CA SER A 384 -10.44 -4.19 12.86
C SER A 384 -11.31 -3.26 12.03
N GLU A 385 -10.73 -2.49 11.11
CA GLU A 385 -11.40 -1.42 10.36
C GLU A 385 -11.75 -1.82 8.91
N ILE A 386 -10.89 -2.58 8.23
CA ILE A 386 -10.97 -2.88 6.79
C ILE A 386 -10.56 -4.33 6.47
N GLY A 387 -10.52 -4.66 5.19
CA GLY A 387 -9.98 -5.91 4.65
C GLY A 387 -10.99 -7.06 4.57
N THR A 388 -12.13 -6.96 5.28
CA THR A 388 -13.25 -7.90 5.13
C THR A 388 -14.58 -7.15 5.14
N ILE A 389 -15.61 -7.74 4.55
CA ILE A 389 -16.98 -7.22 4.55
C ILE A 389 -17.71 -7.82 5.76
N ALA A 390 -17.68 -7.09 6.89
CA ALA A 390 -18.30 -7.51 8.15
C ALA A 390 -18.88 -6.29 8.90
N ALA A 391 -19.87 -6.54 9.74
CA ALA A 391 -20.47 -5.49 10.57
C ALA A 391 -19.42 -4.75 11.42
N GLY A 392 -19.53 -3.43 11.51
CA GLY A 392 -18.62 -2.55 12.23
C GLY A 392 -17.47 -2.03 11.37
N LYS A 393 -17.08 -2.70 10.29
CA LYS A 393 -15.98 -2.29 9.42
C LYS A 393 -16.38 -1.15 8.48
N ARG A 394 -15.41 -0.44 7.96
CA ARG A 394 -15.61 0.62 6.96
C ARG A 394 -16.18 0.04 5.68
N ALA A 395 -17.05 0.78 5.05
CA ALA A 395 -17.65 0.40 3.79
C ALA A 395 -16.70 0.72 2.62
N ASP A 396 -15.62 -0.04 2.54
CA ASP A 396 -14.65 -0.05 1.45
C ASP A 396 -14.95 -1.29 0.60
N LEU A 397 -15.55 -1.07 -0.57
CA LEU A 397 -16.08 -2.14 -1.43
C LEU A 397 -15.67 -1.92 -2.87
N VAL A 398 -15.41 -3.01 -3.57
CA VAL A 398 -15.25 -3.03 -5.03
C VAL A 398 -16.18 -4.07 -5.65
N ALA A 399 -16.53 -3.89 -6.93
CA ALA A 399 -17.27 -4.91 -7.64
C ALA A 399 -16.77 -5.07 -9.07
N VAL A 400 -16.80 -6.33 -9.54
CA VAL A 400 -16.44 -6.74 -10.90
C VAL A 400 -17.56 -7.56 -11.53
N ARG A 401 -17.70 -7.49 -12.85
CA ARG A 401 -18.62 -8.38 -13.59
C ARG A 401 -18.01 -9.77 -13.74
N GLY A 402 -18.75 -10.80 -13.36
CA GLY A 402 -18.29 -12.19 -13.45
C GLY A 402 -17.67 -12.72 -12.15
N ASP A 403 -16.93 -13.83 -12.26
CA ASP A 403 -16.39 -14.58 -11.13
C ASP A 403 -14.84 -14.49 -11.12
N PRO A 404 -14.25 -13.70 -10.20
CA PRO A 404 -12.80 -13.56 -10.12
C PRO A 404 -12.08 -14.83 -9.61
N ILE A 405 -12.81 -15.79 -9.05
CA ILE A 405 -12.23 -17.10 -8.70
C ILE A 405 -11.97 -17.93 -9.96
N GLN A 406 -12.82 -17.78 -10.98
CA GLN A 406 -12.62 -18.43 -12.27
C GLN A 406 -11.68 -17.65 -13.20
N ASN A 407 -11.70 -16.33 -13.08
CA ASN A 407 -10.84 -15.43 -13.87
C ASN A 407 -10.34 -14.26 -13.04
N ILE A 408 -9.15 -14.43 -12.47
CA ILE A 408 -8.55 -13.42 -11.60
C ILE A 408 -8.25 -12.08 -12.31
N ALA A 409 -8.06 -12.08 -13.64
CA ALA A 409 -7.81 -10.89 -14.43
C ALA A 409 -8.99 -9.88 -14.42
N LEU A 410 -10.19 -10.29 -13.99
CA LEU A 410 -11.30 -9.37 -13.76
C LEU A 410 -10.96 -8.30 -12.72
N LEU A 411 -10.05 -8.59 -11.78
CA LEU A 411 -9.61 -7.64 -10.74
C LEU A 411 -8.69 -6.51 -11.29
N GLU A 412 -8.25 -6.61 -12.55
CA GLU A 412 -7.51 -5.54 -13.21
C GLU A 412 -8.40 -4.36 -13.59
N ARG A 413 -9.73 -4.56 -13.67
CA ARG A 413 -10.71 -3.54 -14.06
C ARG A 413 -11.98 -3.66 -13.23
N VAL A 414 -12.03 -2.94 -12.14
CA VAL A 414 -13.24 -2.90 -11.31
C VAL A 414 -14.27 -1.94 -11.90
N ASP A 415 -15.54 -2.32 -11.83
CA ASP A 415 -16.67 -1.53 -12.33
C ASP A 415 -17.27 -0.60 -11.27
N PHE A 416 -17.07 -0.93 -9.99
CA PHE A 416 -17.61 -0.19 -8.86
C PHE A 416 -16.54 -0.04 -7.79
N VAL A 417 -16.46 1.16 -7.20
CA VAL A 417 -15.57 1.48 -6.07
C VAL A 417 -16.33 2.33 -5.06
N MET A 418 -16.35 1.86 -3.82
CA MET A 418 -16.84 2.61 -2.65
C MET A 418 -15.72 2.65 -1.61
N LYS A 419 -15.51 3.82 -1.01
CA LYS A 419 -14.59 4.02 0.12
C LYS A 419 -15.29 4.82 1.20
N ASP A 420 -15.24 4.34 2.44
CA ASP A 420 -15.94 4.95 3.59
C ASP A 420 -17.41 5.25 3.30
N GLY A 421 -18.09 4.36 2.52
CA GLY A 421 -19.50 4.51 2.12
C GLY A 421 -19.76 5.48 0.96
N ALA A 422 -18.76 6.23 0.52
CA ALA A 422 -18.88 7.12 -0.64
C ALA A 422 -18.52 6.38 -1.93
N VAL A 423 -19.35 6.53 -2.98
CA VAL A 423 -19.14 5.92 -4.29
C VAL A 423 -18.21 6.81 -5.12
N PHE A 424 -17.10 6.24 -5.61
CA PHE A 424 -16.11 6.91 -6.47
C PHE A 424 -16.17 6.45 -7.92
N LYS A 425 -16.63 5.20 -8.15
CA LYS A 425 -16.79 4.62 -9.49
C LYS A 425 -18.06 3.81 -9.55
N ARG A 426 -18.82 3.93 -10.64
CA ARG A 426 -20.03 3.15 -10.88
C ARG A 426 -20.15 2.83 -12.36
N ASP A 427 -20.50 1.60 -12.70
CA ASP A 427 -20.62 1.10 -14.08
C ASP A 427 -19.38 1.41 -14.95
N GLY A 428 -18.19 1.31 -14.33
CA GLY A 428 -16.92 1.62 -14.97
C GLY A 428 -16.61 3.11 -15.14
N GLN A 429 -17.53 4.00 -14.76
CA GLN A 429 -17.36 5.45 -14.87
C GLN A 429 -17.05 6.09 -13.51
N VAL A 430 -16.12 7.04 -13.49
CA VAL A 430 -15.80 7.83 -12.31
C VAL A 430 -17.00 8.71 -11.95
N VAL A 431 -17.44 8.63 -10.72
CA VAL A 431 -18.51 9.49 -10.21
C VAL A 431 -17.89 10.81 -9.78
N GLY A 432 -18.23 11.89 -10.51
CA GLY A 432 -17.81 13.23 -10.11
C GLY A 432 -18.34 13.54 -8.70
N ARG A 433 -17.49 14.09 -7.82
CA ARG A 433 -17.98 14.64 -6.56
C ARG A 433 -18.97 15.75 -6.89
N SER A 434 -20.25 15.56 -6.58
CA SER A 434 -21.14 16.70 -6.43
C SER A 434 -20.56 17.59 -5.32
N ALA A 435 -20.53 18.88 -5.53
CA ALA A 435 -19.97 19.88 -4.60
C ALA A 435 -20.78 20.00 -3.27
N ALA A 436 -21.53 18.98 -2.89
CA ALA A 436 -22.26 18.87 -1.64
C ALA A 436 -21.35 18.33 -0.55
N GLY A 437 -20.63 19.25 0.13
CA GLY A 437 -19.89 18.95 1.35
C GLY A 437 -18.43 19.33 1.36
N ALA A 438 -18.06 20.46 0.76
CA ALA A 438 -16.88 21.19 1.22
C ALA A 438 -17.22 21.87 2.54
N PRO A 439 -16.32 21.89 3.56
CA PRO A 439 -16.55 22.51 4.84
C PRO A 439 -16.81 24.00 4.73
#